data_50b807e71e038967c6df57a8c71f66a1
#
_entry.id   50b807e71e038967c6df57a8c71f66a1
#
_cell.length_a   1.000
_cell.length_b   1.000
_cell.length_c   1.000
_cell.angle_alpha   90.00
_cell.angle_beta   90.00
_cell.angle_gamma   90.00
#
_symmetry.space_group_name_H-M   'P 1'
#
loop_
_entity.id
_entity.type
_entity.pdbx_description
1 polymer ?
#
loop_
_entity_poly.entity_id
_entity_poly.type
_entity_poly.pdbx_seq_one_letter_code
_entity_poly.pdbx_strand_id
1 'polypeptide(L)'
;MGDRECERFFSTACDYYIAGRFAAFARLNPVVGNLLHHAVEMYLKGALAKTKSLTDLKSFLHNLPKLWEAFKQQANDAALTRFDTTIADLHQFEDIRCDISLVADNLSRASF
;
A
#
# COMPACT_ATOMS: atom_id res chain seq x y z
N MET A 1 18.59 9.43 3.11
CA MET A 1 17.92 9.30 1.81
C MET A 1 17.43 10.67 1.35
N GLY A 2 17.55 10.96 0.06
CA GLY A 2 17.23 12.29 -0.47
C GLY A 2 15.76 12.51 -0.77
N ASP A 3 15.42 13.76 -1.07
CA ASP A 3 14.05 14.14 -1.41
C ASP A 3 13.52 13.44 -2.64
N ARG A 4 14.42 13.06 -3.56
CA ARG A 4 14.03 12.36 -4.80
C ARG A 4 13.38 11.01 -4.52
N GLU A 5 13.90 10.26 -3.55
CA GLU A 5 13.33 8.97 -3.17
C GLU A 5 11.96 9.15 -2.52
N CYS A 6 11.81 10.18 -1.65
CA CYS A 6 10.51 10.51 -1.08
C CYS A 6 9.49 10.83 -2.17
N GLU A 7 9.87 11.65 -3.14
CA GLU A 7 9.00 12.03 -4.25
C GLU A 7 8.58 10.82 -5.08
N ARG A 8 9.51 9.90 -5.33
CA ARG A 8 9.20 8.68 -6.09
C ARG A 8 8.21 7.80 -5.36
N PHE A 9 8.38 7.62 -4.04
CA PHE A 9 7.42 6.85 -3.26
C PHE A 9 6.04 7.51 -3.27
N PHE A 10 5.97 8.82 -3.07
CA PHE A 10 4.69 9.53 -3.05
C PHE A 10 4.02 9.53 -4.42
N SER A 11 4.79 9.70 -5.49
CA SER A 11 4.25 9.63 -6.85
C SER A 11 3.66 8.25 -7.14
N THR A 12 4.38 7.19 -6.78
CA THR A 12 3.91 5.82 -6.95
C THR A 12 2.66 5.56 -6.09
N ALA A 13 2.66 6.08 -4.86
CA ALA A 13 1.49 5.95 -3.98
C ALA A 13 0.26 6.61 -4.61
N CYS A 14 0.42 7.79 -5.18
CA CYS A 14 -0.69 8.49 -5.86
C CYS A 14 -1.22 7.68 -7.03
N ASP A 15 -0.34 7.06 -7.81
CA ASP A 15 -0.74 6.22 -8.94
C ASP A 15 -1.58 5.03 -8.47
N TYR A 16 -1.14 4.34 -7.41
CA TYR A 16 -1.89 3.24 -6.83
C TYR A 16 -3.23 3.70 -6.26
N TYR A 17 -3.25 4.87 -5.61
CA TYR A 17 -4.48 5.43 -5.06
C TYR A 17 -5.49 5.73 -6.17
N ILE A 18 -5.03 6.38 -7.23
CA ILE A 18 -5.88 6.71 -8.39
C ILE A 18 -6.42 5.42 -9.01
N ALA A 19 -5.57 4.44 -9.26
CA ALA A 19 -5.98 3.15 -9.80
C ALA A 19 -6.98 2.45 -8.89
N GLY A 20 -6.77 2.51 -7.57
CA GLY A 20 -7.70 1.95 -6.59
C GLY A 20 -9.07 2.63 -6.63
N ARG A 21 -9.09 3.93 -6.80
CA ARG A 21 -10.36 4.69 -6.95
C ARG A 21 -11.10 4.28 -8.21
N PHE A 22 -10.40 4.13 -9.34
CA PHE A 22 -11.02 3.64 -10.58
C PHE A 22 -11.55 2.22 -10.42
N ALA A 23 -10.79 1.35 -9.77
CA ALA A 23 -11.21 -0.02 -9.50
C ALA A 23 -12.47 -0.05 -8.62
N ALA A 24 -12.55 0.82 -7.62
CA ALA A 24 -13.73 0.95 -6.76
C ALA A 24 -14.95 1.38 -7.58
N PHE A 25 -14.77 2.32 -8.48
CA PHE A 25 -15.83 2.80 -9.36
C PHE A 25 -16.35 1.67 -10.26
N ALA A 26 -15.45 0.81 -10.72
CA ALA A 26 -15.78 -0.35 -11.55
C ALA A 26 -16.23 -1.58 -10.72
N ARG A 27 -16.29 -1.46 -9.40
CA ARG A 27 -16.71 -2.52 -8.46
C ARG A 27 -15.80 -3.75 -8.49
N LEU A 28 -14.52 -3.54 -8.72
CA LEU A 28 -13.50 -4.61 -8.69
C LEU A 28 -12.93 -4.73 -7.26
N ASN A 29 -13.77 -5.15 -6.32
CA ASN A 29 -13.48 -5.05 -4.89
C ASN A 29 -12.16 -5.69 -4.44
N PRO A 30 -11.80 -6.91 -4.84
CA PRO A 30 -10.49 -7.46 -4.42
C PRO A 30 -9.31 -6.64 -4.93
N VAL A 31 -9.42 -6.10 -6.15
CA VAL A 31 -8.37 -5.27 -6.74
C VAL A 31 -8.26 -3.94 -5.99
N VAL A 32 -9.40 -3.36 -5.57
CA VAL A 32 -9.41 -2.13 -4.78
C VAL A 32 -8.56 -2.28 -3.53
N GLY A 33 -8.80 -3.33 -2.75
CA GLY A 33 -8.05 -3.57 -1.51
C GLY A 33 -6.55 -3.71 -1.77
N ASN A 34 -6.17 -4.46 -2.80
CA ASN A 34 -4.77 -4.64 -3.15
C ASN A 34 -4.10 -3.33 -3.58
N LEU A 35 -4.76 -2.56 -4.43
CA LEU A 35 -4.21 -1.28 -4.90
C LEU A 35 -4.09 -0.27 -3.76
N LEU A 36 -5.09 -0.18 -2.89
CA LEU A 36 -5.04 0.71 -1.74
C LEU A 36 -3.97 0.28 -0.73
N HIS A 37 -3.78 -1.03 -0.54
CA HIS A 37 -2.69 -1.55 0.27
C HIS A 37 -1.34 -1.02 -0.23
N HIS A 38 -1.10 -1.12 -1.53
CA HIS A 38 0.15 -0.64 -2.12
C HIS A 38 0.28 0.88 -2.03
N ALA A 39 -0.84 1.61 -2.18
CA ALA A 39 -0.83 3.06 -2.02
C ALA A 39 -0.37 3.46 -0.62
N VAL A 40 -0.94 2.85 0.41
CA VAL A 40 -0.58 3.13 1.81
C VAL A 40 0.86 2.72 2.07
N GLU A 41 1.28 1.55 1.59
CA GLU A 41 2.66 1.07 1.72
C GLU A 41 3.65 2.11 1.16
N MET A 42 3.39 2.63 -0.03
CA MET A 42 4.27 3.60 -0.68
C MET A 42 4.27 4.94 0.06
N TYR A 43 3.11 5.40 0.56
CA TYR A 43 3.06 6.61 1.37
C TYR A 43 3.88 6.47 2.64
N LEU A 44 3.76 5.35 3.34
CA LEU A 44 4.49 5.11 4.57
C LEU A 44 6.00 5.05 4.30
N LYS A 45 6.40 4.35 3.25
CA LYS A 45 7.82 4.28 2.86
C LYS A 45 8.35 5.66 2.48
N GLY A 46 7.57 6.46 1.76
CA GLY A 46 7.94 7.81 1.42
C GLY A 46 8.13 8.69 2.66
N ALA A 47 7.22 8.60 3.61
CA ALA A 47 7.35 9.35 4.87
C ALA A 47 8.56 8.89 5.68
N LEU A 48 8.80 7.57 5.75
CA LEU A 48 9.94 7.01 6.49
C LEU A 48 11.28 7.26 5.79
N ALA A 49 11.27 7.53 4.50
CA ALA A 49 12.48 7.81 3.74
C ALA A 49 13.21 9.08 4.24
N LYS A 50 12.52 9.91 5.00
CA LYS A 50 13.13 11.10 5.60
C LYS A 50 14.15 10.75 6.68
N THR A 51 13.98 9.62 7.35
CA THR A 51 14.81 9.20 8.48
C THR A 51 15.46 7.84 8.29
N LYS A 52 15.04 7.05 7.32
CA LYS A 52 15.52 5.68 7.10
C LYS A 52 16.17 5.54 5.72
N SER A 53 17.17 4.67 5.64
CA SER A 53 17.82 4.35 4.37
C SER A 53 16.94 3.45 3.51
N LEU A 54 17.26 3.37 2.21
CA LEU A 54 16.56 2.47 1.30
C LEU A 54 16.68 1.01 1.75
N THR A 55 17.84 0.62 2.28
CA THR A 55 18.04 -0.72 2.82
C THR A 55 17.08 -1.02 3.97
N ASP A 56 16.94 -0.06 4.89
CA ASP A 56 16.00 -0.20 6.02
C ASP A 56 14.57 -0.33 5.53
N LEU A 57 14.18 0.48 4.53
CA LEU A 57 12.84 0.42 3.98
C LEU A 57 12.56 -0.92 3.30
N LYS A 58 13.55 -1.46 2.59
CA LYS A 58 13.41 -2.78 1.96
C LYS A 58 13.26 -3.90 2.98
N SER A 59 13.81 -3.74 4.18
CA SER A 59 13.71 -4.75 5.23
C SER A 59 12.28 -4.96 5.71
N PHE A 60 11.42 -3.96 5.55
CA PHE A 60 9.99 -4.09 5.89
C PHE A 60 9.23 -4.97 4.90
N LEU A 61 9.78 -5.19 3.69
CA LEU A 61 9.11 -5.90 2.61
C LEU A 61 7.73 -5.29 2.35
N HIS A 62 6.68 -6.09 2.45
CA HIS A 62 5.29 -5.63 2.29
C HIS A 62 4.53 -5.69 3.61
N ASN A 63 5.22 -5.68 4.74
CA ASN A 63 4.60 -5.79 6.05
C ASN A 63 4.03 -4.43 6.47
N LEU A 64 2.78 -4.19 6.13
CA LEU A 64 2.11 -2.94 6.40
C LEU A 64 2.02 -2.60 7.89
N PRO A 65 1.69 -3.55 8.80
CA PRO A 65 1.66 -3.25 10.23
C PRO A 65 3.00 -2.75 10.77
N LYS A 66 4.12 -3.34 10.33
CA LYS A 66 5.45 -2.89 10.76
C LYS A 66 5.77 -1.49 10.25
N LEU A 67 5.44 -1.21 8.99
CA LEU A 67 5.59 0.14 8.42
C LEU A 67 4.75 1.15 9.20
N TRP A 68 3.53 0.78 9.53
CA TRP A 68 2.61 1.63 10.28
C TRP A 68 3.16 1.95 11.68
N GLU A 69 3.68 0.95 12.39
CA GLU A 69 4.27 1.17 13.70
C GLU A 69 5.47 2.12 13.62
N ALA A 70 6.36 1.91 12.65
CA ALA A 70 7.52 2.78 12.44
C ALA A 70 7.06 4.21 12.14
N PHE A 71 6.03 4.37 11.31
CA PHE A 71 5.49 5.69 10.98
C PHE A 71 4.89 6.38 12.20
N LYS A 72 4.11 5.65 13.02
CA LYS A 72 3.53 6.23 14.24
C LYS A 72 4.61 6.73 15.20
N GLN A 73 5.69 5.96 15.33
CA GLN A 73 6.82 6.36 16.16
C GLN A 73 7.50 7.63 15.64
N GLN A 74 7.69 7.71 14.33
CA GLN A 74 8.30 8.90 13.72
C GLN A 74 7.41 10.13 13.87
N ALA A 75 6.10 9.96 13.65
CA ALA A 75 5.15 11.06 13.74
C ALA A 75 4.89 11.49 15.19
N ASN A 76 5.04 10.56 16.13
CA ASN A 76 4.82 10.80 17.57
C ASN A 76 3.44 11.41 17.83
N ASP A 77 2.39 10.82 17.24
CA ASP A 77 1.01 11.31 17.36
C ASP A 77 0.11 10.15 17.78
N ALA A 78 -0.34 10.19 19.02
CA ALA A 78 -1.20 9.14 19.60
C ALA A 78 -2.55 9.04 18.89
N ALA A 79 -3.02 10.11 18.26
CA ALA A 79 -4.30 10.09 17.53
C ALA A 79 -4.27 9.13 16.34
N LEU A 80 -3.09 8.76 15.84
CA LEU A 80 -2.96 7.85 14.71
C LEU A 80 -3.40 6.42 15.04
N THR A 81 -3.42 6.03 16.32
CA THR A 81 -3.85 4.69 16.73
C THR A 81 -5.28 4.35 16.27
N ARG A 82 -6.12 5.35 16.06
CA ARG A 82 -7.49 5.14 15.57
C ARG A 82 -7.53 4.47 14.20
N PHE A 83 -6.43 4.49 13.45
CA PHE A 83 -6.35 3.89 12.12
C PHE A 83 -5.74 2.48 12.12
N ASP A 84 -5.38 1.95 13.30
CA ASP A 84 -4.72 0.63 13.38
C ASP A 84 -5.57 -0.47 12.75
N THR A 85 -6.87 -0.46 12.97
CA THR A 85 -7.79 -1.45 12.38
C THR A 85 -7.81 -1.35 10.85
N THR A 86 -7.82 -0.14 10.32
CA THR A 86 -7.81 0.07 8.87
C THR A 86 -6.54 -0.50 8.24
N ILE A 87 -5.39 -0.29 8.90
CA ILE A 87 -4.12 -0.82 8.42
C ILE A 87 -4.12 -2.34 8.46
N ALA A 88 -4.62 -2.94 9.54
CA ALA A 88 -4.73 -4.39 9.66
C ALA A 88 -5.62 -4.98 8.56
N ASP A 89 -6.74 -4.32 8.28
CA ASP A 89 -7.66 -4.76 7.22
C ASP A 89 -7.00 -4.69 5.85
N LEU A 90 -6.27 -3.61 5.57
CA LEU A 90 -5.57 -3.47 4.29
C LEU A 90 -4.47 -4.51 4.13
N HIS A 91 -3.80 -4.88 5.22
CA HIS A 91 -2.72 -5.87 5.16
C HIS A 91 -3.21 -7.24 4.65
N GLN A 92 -4.48 -7.57 4.88
CA GLN A 92 -5.06 -8.82 4.39
C GLN A 92 -5.03 -8.92 2.86
N PHE A 93 -4.98 -7.80 2.17
CA PHE A 93 -4.99 -7.77 0.71
C PHE A 93 -3.60 -7.96 0.08
N GLU A 94 -2.55 -8.06 0.88
CA GLU A 94 -1.22 -8.29 0.33
C GLU A 94 -1.14 -9.60 -0.44
N ASP A 95 -1.75 -10.66 0.08
CA ASP A 95 -1.68 -12.00 -0.50
C ASP A 95 -2.59 -12.18 -1.73
N ILE A 96 -3.41 -11.20 -2.03
CA ILE A 96 -4.34 -11.24 -3.16
C ILE A 96 -3.62 -11.28 -4.52
N ARG A 97 -2.30 -11.06 -4.54
CA ARG A 97 -1.53 -11.18 -5.79
C ARG A 97 -1.73 -12.51 -6.49
N CYS A 98 -1.81 -13.60 -5.71
CA CYS A 98 -2.08 -14.92 -6.27
C CYS A 98 -3.51 -15.02 -6.79
N ASP A 99 -4.46 -14.41 -6.08
CA ASP A 99 -5.86 -14.42 -6.45
C ASP A 99 -6.13 -13.52 -7.66
N ILE A 100 -5.38 -12.43 -7.81
CA ILE A 100 -5.48 -11.57 -8.99
C ILE A 100 -5.13 -12.34 -10.26
N SER A 101 -4.11 -13.20 -10.20
CA SER A 101 -3.75 -14.07 -11.32
C SER A 101 -4.93 -14.95 -11.72
N LEU A 102 -5.61 -15.57 -10.74
CA LEU A 102 -6.78 -16.40 -10.98
C LEU A 102 -7.92 -15.61 -11.57
N VAL A 103 -8.17 -14.40 -11.06
CA VAL A 103 -9.22 -13.52 -11.59
C VAL A 103 -8.90 -13.14 -13.03
N ALA A 104 -7.66 -12.79 -13.34
CA ALA A 104 -7.25 -12.46 -14.70
C ALA A 104 -7.44 -13.64 -15.64
N ASP A 105 -7.08 -14.86 -15.20
CA ASP A 105 -7.29 -16.08 -15.99
C ASP A 105 -8.77 -16.33 -16.24
N ASN A 106 -9.61 -16.16 -15.22
CA ASN A 106 -11.06 -16.33 -15.34
C ASN A 106 -11.65 -15.31 -16.32
N LEU A 107 -11.21 -14.07 -16.26
CA LEU A 107 -11.66 -13.02 -17.17
C LEU A 107 -11.24 -13.30 -18.62
N SER A 108 -10.04 -13.83 -18.84
CA SER A 108 -9.60 -14.17 -20.20
C SER A 108 -10.33 -15.39 -20.76
N ARG A 109 -10.82 -16.28 -19.89
CA ARG A 109 -11.65 -17.42 -20.30
C ARG A 109 -13.10 -17.06 -20.54
N ALA A 110 -13.58 -16.03 -19.84
CA ALA A 110 -14.93 -15.53 -20.09
C ALA A 110 -14.93 -14.83 -21.45
N SER A 111 -15.72 -15.30 -22.35
CA SER A 111 -15.85 -14.67 -23.69
C SER A 111 -16.57 -13.34 -23.53
N PHE A 112 -15.81 -12.30 -23.55
CA PHE A 112 -16.40 -10.96 -23.59
C PHE A 112 -16.66 -10.57 -25.05
#